data_8246bebf11a0f8fcde059fa7a1d68b57
#
_entry.id   8246bebf11a0f8fcde059fa7a1d68b57
#
_cell.length_a   1.000
_cell.length_b   1.000
_cell.length_c   1.000
_cell.angle_alpha   90.00
_cell.angle_beta   90.00
_cell.angle_gamma   90.00
#
_symmetry.space_group_name_H-M   'P 1'
#
loop_
_entity.id
_entity.type
_entity.pdbx_description
1 polymer ?
#
loop_
_entity_poly.entity_id
_entity_poly.type
_entity_poly.pdbx_seq_one_letter_code
_entity_poly.pdbx_strand_id
1 'polypeptide(L)'
;MDNTSTEGTQVIKPSTAFLLTSAMQDVVTSGTGTAVNFGGMSIAGKTGTTSDYNDIWFSGYTPYYTCTTWTGYDNNTKLRKGEERSLAKKLWKAVMSQVHEGLENKSFSQPADIVAQTVCAKSGKLPTALCGETLKTEYFAVDTVPTETCDVHYQGSVCAYSGLPAADACPFATEGTLEMLPENERILTGQVTSEDSQRVCEHSSVFMATPGADQIIEQERLELQLRSNSAQYEALLVSLQQQLQTAVEDKAIADQELAAAADDNAKAAAQSASDEAQRRIDSLNAQINQLNAAQTSVQTQSAAAAPSSDGSAADNVPADDGNAN
;
A
#
# COMPACT_ATOMS: atom_id res chain seq x y z
N MET A 1 22.55 -13.83 41.50
CA MET A 1 23.18 -14.83 40.60
C MET A 1 24.03 -14.04 39.66
N ASP A 2 25.31 -14.26 39.64
CA ASP A 2 26.23 -13.62 38.73
C ASP A 2 26.25 -14.44 37.43
N ASN A 3 25.70 -13.91 36.35
CA ASN A 3 25.57 -14.56 35.01
C ASN A 3 26.68 -14.09 34.05
N THR A 4 27.73 -13.47 34.55
CA THR A 4 28.76 -12.82 33.72
C THR A 4 29.74 -13.78 33.04
N SER A 5 29.68 -15.08 33.32
CA SER A 5 30.66 -16.08 32.84
C SER A 5 30.06 -17.33 32.19
N THR A 6 28.79 -17.34 31.81
CA THR A 6 28.20 -18.51 31.14
C THR A 6 28.42 -18.45 29.61
N GLU A 7 29.22 -19.39 29.13
CA GLU A 7 29.17 -19.71 27.69
C GLU A 7 27.73 -20.12 27.34
N GLY A 8 27.08 -19.36 26.46
CA GLY A 8 25.71 -19.64 26.05
C GLY A 8 25.64 -20.98 25.29
N THR A 9 24.62 -21.78 25.58
CA THR A 9 24.32 -22.98 24.79
C THR A 9 23.45 -22.56 23.58
N GLN A 10 23.89 -22.89 22.37
CA GLN A 10 23.09 -22.66 21.16
C GLN A 10 21.89 -23.59 21.14
N VAL A 11 20.66 -23.02 21.16
CA VAL A 11 19.39 -23.79 21.19
C VAL A 11 18.67 -23.81 19.85
N ILE A 12 18.90 -22.81 18.97
CA ILE A 12 18.33 -22.74 17.61
C ILE A 12 19.43 -22.36 16.60
N LYS A 13 19.23 -22.70 15.31
CA LYS A 13 20.18 -22.34 14.26
C LYS A 13 20.25 -20.80 14.12
N PRO A 14 21.43 -20.23 13.80
CA PRO A 14 21.56 -18.80 13.53
C PRO A 14 20.62 -18.30 12.41
N SER A 15 20.44 -19.07 11.35
CA SER A 15 19.50 -18.79 10.26
C SER A 15 18.04 -18.71 10.75
N THR A 16 17.61 -19.62 11.60
CA THR A 16 16.26 -19.59 12.19
C THR A 16 16.06 -18.34 13.05
N ALA A 17 17.06 -17.99 13.87
CA ALA A 17 17.03 -16.77 14.69
C ALA A 17 16.97 -15.52 13.83
N PHE A 18 17.74 -15.47 12.74
CA PHE A 18 17.75 -14.33 11.82
C PHE A 18 16.42 -14.17 11.07
N LEU A 19 15.86 -15.25 10.53
CA LEU A 19 14.56 -15.20 9.82
C LEU A 19 13.43 -14.73 10.74
N LEU A 20 13.40 -15.23 11.99
CA LEU A 20 12.43 -14.75 12.97
C LEU A 20 12.65 -13.27 13.32
N THR A 21 13.91 -12.85 13.48
CA THR A 21 14.26 -11.46 13.73
C THR A 21 13.83 -10.56 12.59
N SER A 22 14.05 -10.98 11.34
CA SER A 22 13.62 -10.26 10.15
C SER A 22 12.10 -10.07 10.13
N ALA A 23 11.32 -11.12 10.38
CA ALA A 23 9.86 -11.02 10.48
C ALA A 23 9.40 -10.07 11.61
N MET A 24 10.13 -10.05 12.75
CA MET A 24 9.85 -9.13 13.85
C MET A 24 10.31 -7.69 13.57
N GLN A 25 11.29 -7.47 12.68
CA GLN A 25 11.62 -6.13 12.19
C GLN A 25 10.48 -5.55 11.34
N ASP A 26 9.79 -6.35 10.52
CA ASP A 26 8.63 -5.92 9.74
C ASP A 26 7.49 -5.42 10.64
N VAL A 27 7.31 -5.98 11.83
CA VAL A 27 6.34 -5.47 12.81
C VAL A 27 6.64 -4.01 13.19
N VAL A 28 7.93 -3.64 13.27
CA VAL A 28 8.37 -2.29 13.66
C VAL A 28 8.46 -1.35 12.46
N THR A 29 8.75 -1.84 11.27
CA THR A 29 8.89 -1.00 10.06
C THR A 29 7.55 -0.68 9.41
N SER A 30 6.64 -1.64 9.35
CA SER A 30 5.35 -1.51 8.64
C SER A 30 4.14 -2.12 9.36
N GLY A 31 4.35 -2.76 10.52
CA GLY A 31 3.31 -3.47 11.26
C GLY A 31 2.78 -2.73 12.49
N THR A 32 2.26 -3.50 13.45
CA THR A 32 1.62 -3.01 14.69
C THR A 32 2.60 -2.33 15.66
N GLY A 33 3.90 -2.44 15.42
CA GLY A 33 4.99 -1.90 16.24
C GLY A 33 5.59 -0.59 15.76
N THR A 34 5.12 0.03 14.70
CA THR A 34 5.74 1.24 14.11
C THR A 34 5.98 2.38 15.11
N ALA A 35 5.12 2.50 16.13
CA ALA A 35 5.24 3.53 17.16
C ALA A 35 6.50 3.41 18.03
N VAL A 36 7.18 2.25 18.09
CA VAL A 36 8.41 2.07 18.87
C VAL A 36 9.67 2.47 18.13
N ASN A 37 9.60 2.68 16.82
CA ASN A 37 10.75 3.07 16.02
C ASN A 37 11.28 4.43 16.47
N PHE A 38 12.57 4.49 16.86
CA PHE A 38 13.25 5.74 17.24
C PHE A 38 14.37 6.13 16.25
N GLY A 39 14.47 5.39 15.12
CA GLY A 39 15.44 5.67 14.04
C GLY A 39 16.88 5.23 14.36
N GLY A 40 17.66 5.08 13.32
CA GLY A 40 19.10 4.82 13.42
C GLY A 40 19.53 3.45 13.96
N MET A 41 18.61 2.65 14.52
CA MET A 41 18.89 1.34 15.10
C MET A 41 17.94 0.28 14.53
N SER A 42 18.45 -0.92 14.24
CA SER A 42 17.57 -2.04 13.89
C SER A 42 16.82 -2.53 15.11
N ILE A 43 15.50 -2.56 15.00
CA ILE A 43 14.59 -2.97 16.10
C ILE A 43 13.74 -4.12 15.61
N ALA A 44 13.70 -5.19 16.37
CA ALA A 44 12.79 -6.31 16.19
C ALA A 44 11.88 -6.44 17.41
N GLY A 45 10.60 -6.77 17.21
CA GLY A 45 9.70 -6.89 18.34
C GLY A 45 8.28 -7.29 17.97
N LYS A 46 7.47 -7.55 19.01
CA LYS A 46 6.08 -7.97 18.85
C LYS A 46 5.18 -7.37 19.91
N THR A 47 4.00 -6.95 19.48
CA THR A 47 2.92 -6.53 20.38
C THR A 47 2.21 -7.74 20.97
N GLY A 48 1.76 -7.64 22.23
CA GLY A 48 0.82 -8.55 22.86
C GLY A 48 -0.41 -7.78 23.32
N THR A 49 -1.59 -8.36 23.13
CA THR A 49 -2.87 -7.75 23.54
C THR A 49 -3.83 -8.86 23.92
N THR A 50 -4.40 -8.81 25.13
CA THR A 50 -5.47 -9.73 25.52
C THR A 50 -6.76 -9.40 24.75
N SER A 51 -7.65 -10.39 24.56
CA SER A 51 -8.87 -10.27 23.77
C SER A 51 -9.76 -9.09 24.21
N ASP A 52 -9.81 -8.80 25.52
CA ASP A 52 -10.60 -7.71 26.09
C ASP A 52 -9.82 -6.40 26.29
N TYR A 53 -8.56 -6.33 25.85
CA TYR A 53 -7.65 -5.20 26.07
C TYR A 53 -7.38 -4.90 27.56
N ASN A 54 -7.34 -5.90 28.40
CA ASN A 54 -6.96 -5.73 29.79
C ASN A 54 -5.46 -5.57 29.95
N ASP A 55 -4.68 -6.24 29.09
CA ASP A 55 -3.23 -6.22 29.08
C ASP A 55 -2.69 -5.86 27.70
N ILE A 56 -1.75 -4.95 27.68
CA ILE A 56 -1.01 -4.58 26.50
C ILE A 56 0.48 -4.75 26.77
N TRP A 57 1.15 -5.46 25.87
CA TRP A 57 2.58 -5.74 25.92
C TRP A 57 3.29 -5.22 24.69
N PHE A 58 4.54 -4.86 24.85
CA PHE A 58 5.50 -4.82 23.79
C PHE A 58 6.81 -5.46 24.24
N SER A 59 7.25 -6.51 23.55
CA SER A 59 8.55 -7.14 23.72
C SER A 59 9.39 -6.89 22.49
N GLY A 60 10.56 -6.31 22.64
CA GLY A 60 11.43 -6.00 21.53
C GLY A 60 12.89 -5.93 21.94
N TYR A 61 13.75 -5.96 20.94
CA TYR A 61 15.20 -5.94 21.12
C TYR A 61 15.90 -5.25 19.94
N THR A 62 17.11 -4.85 20.22
CA THR A 62 18.09 -4.33 19.27
C THR A 62 19.32 -5.26 19.31
N PRO A 63 20.35 -5.02 18.49
CA PRO A 63 21.62 -5.74 18.62
C PRO A 63 22.35 -5.52 19.97
N TYR A 64 21.85 -4.63 20.84
CA TYR A 64 22.46 -4.30 22.12
C TYR A 64 21.62 -4.79 23.32
N TYR A 65 20.31 -4.52 23.32
CA TYR A 65 19.46 -4.70 24.50
C TYR A 65 18.11 -5.32 24.13
N THR A 66 17.57 -6.05 25.09
CA THR A 66 16.20 -6.57 25.08
C THR A 66 15.39 -5.85 26.15
N CYS A 67 14.18 -5.46 25.83
CA CYS A 67 13.24 -4.84 26.75
C CYS A 67 11.83 -5.37 26.53
N THR A 68 11.11 -5.58 27.62
CA THR A 68 9.67 -5.89 27.59
C THR A 68 8.94 -4.93 28.50
N THR A 69 7.86 -4.38 28.00
CA THR A 69 6.99 -3.47 28.74
C THR A 69 5.56 -3.99 28.76
N TRP A 70 4.91 -3.78 29.87
CA TRP A 70 3.52 -4.14 30.12
C TRP A 70 2.74 -2.95 30.64
N THR A 71 1.49 -2.87 30.26
CA THR A 71 0.52 -1.93 30.83
C THR A 71 -0.83 -2.64 31.03
N GLY A 72 -1.39 -2.47 32.21
CA GLY A 72 -2.66 -3.07 32.64
C GLY A 72 -3.06 -2.50 34.00
N TYR A 73 -4.25 -2.84 34.45
CA TYR A 73 -4.75 -2.53 35.78
C TYR A 73 -4.67 -3.76 36.68
N ASP A 74 -4.27 -3.59 37.93
CA ASP A 74 -4.15 -4.68 38.91
C ASP A 74 -5.47 -5.44 39.14
N ASN A 75 -6.61 -4.77 38.96
CA ASN A 75 -7.94 -5.34 39.08
C ASN A 75 -8.50 -5.90 37.76
N ASN A 76 -7.63 -6.11 36.76
CA ASN A 76 -7.97 -6.65 35.44
C ASN A 76 -9.06 -5.84 34.69
N THR A 77 -9.09 -4.52 34.90
CA THR A 77 -10.00 -3.62 34.20
C THR A 77 -9.53 -3.36 32.76
N LYS A 78 -10.48 -3.29 31.83
CA LYS A 78 -10.21 -3.00 30.41
C LYS A 78 -9.57 -1.63 30.24
N LEU A 79 -8.45 -1.58 29.49
CA LEU A 79 -7.78 -0.35 29.10
C LEU A 79 -8.64 0.48 28.13
N ARG A 80 -8.74 1.77 28.37
CA ARG A 80 -9.47 2.72 27.52
C ARG A 80 -8.79 2.85 26.15
N LYS A 81 -9.61 2.99 25.12
CA LYS A 81 -9.12 3.20 23.74
C LYS A 81 -8.33 4.50 23.66
N GLY A 82 -7.27 4.49 22.86
CA GLY A 82 -6.38 5.64 22.66
C GLY A 82 -5.10 5.55 23.48
N GLU A 83 -4.87 6.47 24.41
CA GLU A 83 -3.58 6.59 25.10
C GLU A 83 -3.20 5.37 25.92
N GLU A 84 -4.11 4.82 26.73
CA GLU A 84 -3.81 3.70 27.60
C GLU A 84 -3.35 2.47 26.80
N ARG A 85 -3.97 2.20 25.63
CA ARG A 85 -3.59 1.09 24.75
C ARG A 85 -2.27 1.32 24.00
N SER A 86 -1.71 2.52 24.05
CA SER A 86 -0.42 2.85 23.44
C SER A 86 0.73 2.92 24.46
N LEU A 87 0.44 2.90 25.77
CA LEU A 87 1.43 3.14 26.85
C LEU A 87 2.60 2.16 26.81
N ALA A 88 2.37 0.85 26.61
CA ALA A 88 3.45 -0.13 26.55
C ALA A 88 4.47 0.24 25.46
N LYS A 89 4.01 0.59 24.26
CA LYS A 89 4.90 1.00 23.16
C LYS A 89 5.60 2.33 23.45
N LYS A 90 4.89 3.30 24.02
CA LYS A 90 5.48 4.60 24.41
C LYS A 90 6.56 4.43 25.46
N LEU A 91 6.29 3.62 26.50
CA LEU A 91 7.26 3.34 27.56
C LEU A 91 8.50 2.61 27.02
N TRP A 92 8.28 1.58 26.20
CA TRP A 92 9.36 0.85 25.55
C TRP A 92 10.27 1.78 24.75
N LYS A 93 9.66 2.62 23.90
CA LYS A 93 10.39 3.60 23.09
C LYS A 93 11.18 4.58 23.97
N ALA A 94 10.58 5.12 25.02
CA ALA A 94 11.22 6.09 25.91
C ALA A 94 12.46 5.49 26.61
N VAL A 95 12.34 4.26 27.13
CA VAL A 95 13.45 3.57 27.78
C VAL A 95 14.54 3.23 26.77
N MET A 96 14.15 2.60 25.64
CA MET A 96 15.13 2.11 24.68
C MET A 96 15.85 3.23 23.94
N SER A 97 15.17 4.31 23.57
CA SER A 97 15.84 5.46 22.97
C SER A 97 16.89 6.07 23.89
N GLN A 98 16.59 6.18 25.19
CA GLN A 98 17.51 6.74 26.19
C GLN A 98 18.74 5.87 26.43
N VAL A 99 18.55 4.54 26.56
CA VAL A 99 19.70 3.64 26.79
C VAL A 99 20.57 3.42 25.54
N HIS A 100 20.09 3.89 24.37
CA HIS A 100 20.87 3.85 23.13
C HIS A 100 21.54 5.19 22.80
N GLU A 101 21.38 6.22 23.62
CA GLU A 101 22.08 7.49 23.41
C GLU A 101 23.59 7.28 23.40
N GLY A 102 24.24 7.74 22.33
CA GLY A 102 25.69 7.60 22.13
C GLY A 102 26.16 6.24 21.62
N LEU A 103 25.28 5.26 21.43
CA LEU A 103 25.63 3.99 20.79
C LEU A 103 25.65 4.12 19.27
N GLU A 104 26.58 3.39 18.63
CA GLU A 104 26.64 3.30 17.18
C GLU A 104 25.39 2.58 16.63
N ASN A 105 24.91 3.04 15.47
CA ASN A 105 23.86 2.35 14.75
C ASN A 105 24.33 0.95 14.32
N LYS A 106 23.55 -0.06 14.66
CA LYS A 106 23.89 -1.45 14.43
C LYS A 106 22.70 -2.21 13.86
N SER A 107 23.00 -3.06 12.88
CA SER A 107 22.03 -4.00 12.30
C SER A 107 22.25 -5.41 12.85
N PHE A 108 21.21 -6.24 12.77
CA PHE A 108 21.35 -7.66 13.08
C PHE A 108 22.24 -8.34 12.04
N SER A 109 23.16 -9.17 12.49
CA SER A 109 24.12 -9.87 11.62
C SER A 109 23.38 -10.95 10.83
N GLN A 110 23.53 -10.90 9.49
CA GLN A 110 23.00 -11.94 8.61
C GLN A 110 23.97 -13.13 8.58
N PRO A 111 23.53 -14.35 8.91
CA PRO A 111 24.31 -15.57 8.77
C PRO A 111 24.64 -15.89 7.33
N ALA A 112 25.76 -16.61 7.11
CA ALA A 112 26.24 -16.93 5.76
C ALA A 112 25.32 -17.89 4.98
N ASP A 113 24.45 -18.64 5.69
CA ASP A 113 23.46 -19.54 5.12
C ASP A 113 22.10 -18.88 4.85
N ILE A 114 22.03 -17.54 4.90
CA ILE A 114 20.86 -16.74 4.54
C ILE A 114 21.12 -15.99 3.22
N VAL A 115 20.18 -16.09 2.32
CA VAL A 115 20.18 -15.38 1.03
C VAL A 115 18.93 -14.53 0.89
N ALA A 116 19.05 -13.40 0.18
CA ALA A 116 17.92 -12.57 -0.21
C ALA A 116 17.47 -12.99 -1.62
N GLN A 117 16.18 -13.23 -1.81
CA GLN A 117 15.58 -13.62 -3.09
C GLN A 117 14.33 -12.80 -3.34
N THR A 118 14.21 -12.25 -4.56
CA THR A 118 12.96 -11.63 -5.00
C THR A 118 11.94 -12.72 -5.34
N VAL A 119 10.75 -12.60 -4.77
CA VAL A 119 9.63 -13.53 -4.96
C VAL A 119 8.35 -12.77 -5.28
N CYS A 120 7.36 -13.45 -5.80
CA CYS A 120 6.00 -12.94 -5.86
C CYS A 120 5.39 -12.93 -4.45
N ALA A 121 4.94 -11.79 -3.97
CA ALA A 121 4.37 -11.64 -2.62
C ALA A 121 3.07 -12.45 -2.42
N LYS A 122 2.40 -12.84 -3.51
CA LYS A 122 1.16 -13.63 -3.46
C LYS A 122 1.43 -15.14 -3.35
N SER A 123 2.35 -15.66 -4.16
CA SER A 123 2.66 -17.11 -4.18
C SER A 123 3.84 -17.49 -3.29
N GLY A 124 4.72 -16.56 -2.94
CA GLY A 124 6.01 -16.87 -2.30
C GLY A 124 7.04 -17.54 -3.24
N LYS A 125 6.70 -17.77 -4.51
CA LYS A 125 7.54 -18.43 -5.52
C LYS A 125 8.33 -17.42 -6.36
N LEU A 126 9.24 -17.88 -7.22
CA LEU A 126 9.98 -17.03 -8.14
C LEU A 126 9.03 -16.27 -9.07
N PRO A 127 9.27 -14.97 -9.31
CA PRO A 127 8.33 -14.16 -10.06
C PRO A 127 8.34 -14.51 -11.55
N THR A 128 7.21 -14.29 -12.21
CA THR A 128 7.06 -14.24 -13.66
C THR A 128 6.83 -12.80 -14.13
N ALA A 129 6.80 -12.58 -15.44
CA ALA A 129 6.47 -11.27 -16.01
C ALA A 129 5.05 -10.79 -15.63
N LEU A 130 4.15 -11.70 -15.24
CA LEU A 130 2.78 -11.39 -14.85
C LEU A 130 2.66 -10.90 -13.39
N CYS A 131 3.70 -11.04 -12.57
CA CYS A 131 3.65 -10.62 -11.16
C CYS A 131 3.63 -9.09 -10.97
N GLY A 132 4.03 -8.30 -11.99
CA GLY A 132 3.93 -6.84 -11.97
C GLY A 132 4.53 -6.22 -10.69
N GLU A 133 3.71 -5.45 -9.98
CA GLU A 133 4.09 -4.76 -8.74
C GLU A 133 4.03 -5.64 -7.48
N THR A 134 3.63 -6.92 -7.61
CA THR A 134 3.54 -7.84 -6.46
C THR A 134 4.87 -8.50 -6.11
N LEU A 135 5.99 -7.84 -6.39
CA LEU A 135 7.33 -8.33 -6.10
C LEU A 135 7.76 -7.93 -4.70
N LYS A 136 8.36 -8.87 -3.97
CA LYS A 136 8.96 -8.64 -2.66
C LYS A 136 10.30 -9.34 -2.55
N THR A 137 11.30 -8.68 -1.96
CA THR A 137 12.56 -9.34 -1.60
C THR A 137 12.44 -9.87 -0.20
N GLU A 138 12.64 -11.19 -0.05
CA GLU A 138 12.55 -11.91 1.22
C GLU A 138 13.85 -12.66 1.50
N TYR A 139 14.07 -13.01 2.77
CA TYR A 139 15.20 -13.80 3.20
C TYR A 139 14.83 -15.27 3.31
N PHE A 140 15.74 -16.15 2.88
CA PHE A 140 15.60 -17.59 2.93
C PHE A 140 16.87 -18.24 3.45
N ALA A 141 16.75 -19.35 4.17
CA ALA A 141 17.88 -20.25 4.31
C ALA A 141 18.22 -20.86 2.93
N VAL A 142 19.49 -21.06 2.64
CA VAL A 142 19.99 -21.51 1.33
C VAL A 142 19.24 -22.76 0.82
N ASP A 143 18.88 -23.65 1.72
CA ASP A 143 18.16 -24.90 1.43
C ASP A 143 16.63 -24.72 1.27
N THR A 144 16.11 -23.53 1.51
CA THR A 144 14.66 -23.23 1.44
C THR A 144 14.30 -22.18 0.39
N VAL A 145 15.26 -21.76 -0.42
CA VAL A 145 15.02 -20.82 -1.52
C VAL A 145 14.01 -21.44 -2.49
N PRO A 146 12.93 -20.74 -2.87
CA PRO A 146 11.96 -21.25 -3.83
C PRO A 146 12.61 -21.49 -5.19
N THR A 147 12.30 -22.62 -5.79
CA THR A 147 12.79 -23.02 -7.13
C THR A 147 11.68 -23.00 -8.17
N GLU A 148 10.43 -23.00 -7.73
CA GLU A 148 9.26 -22.95 -8.60
C GLU A 148 8.89 -21.52 -8.94
N THR A 149 8.35 -21.31 -10.14
CA THR A 149 7.82 -20.02 -10.58
C THR A 149 6.39 -19.81 -10.08
N CYS A 150 5.99 -18.52 -10.01
CA CYS A 150 4.66 -18.11 -9.59
C CYS A 150 3.57 -18.83 -10.40
N ASP A 151 2.62 -19.43 -9.68
CA ASP A 151 1.44 -20.14 -10.19
C ASP A 151 0.12 -19.44 -9.84
N VAL A 152 0.22 -18.24 -9.25
CA VAL A 152 -0.95 -17.42 -8.89
C VAL A 152 -1.37 -16.52 -10.04
N HIS A 153 -0.41 -15.88 -10.71
CA HIS A 153 -0.70 -14.94 -11.80
C HIS A 153 -0.74 -15.67 -13.16
N TYR A 154 -1.83 -15.49 -13.91
CA TYR A 154 -1.99 -16.08 -15.23
C TYR A 154 -2.65 -15.09 -16.20
N GLN A 155 -2.42 -15.29 -17.50
CA GLN A 155 -3.06 -14.53 -18.57
C GLN A 155 -4.47 -15.04 -18.80
N GLY A 156 -5.45 -14.15 -18.88
CA GLY A 156 -6.83 -14.54 -19.14
C GLY A 156 -7.69 -13.38 -19.62
N SER A 157 -8.95 -13.70 -19.90
CA SER A 157 -9.94 -12.71 -20.33
C SER A 157 -10.54 -11.98 -19.13
N VAL A 158 -10.39 -10.68 -19.11
CA VAL A 158 -10.81 -9.76 -18.02
C VAL A 158 -11.84 -8.79 -18.56
N CYS A 159 -12.89 -8.51 -17.81
CA CYS A 159 -13.80 -7.43 -18.08
C CYS A 159 -13.15 -6.09 -17.72
N ALA A 160 -12.85 -5.24 -18.70
CA ALA A 160 -12.22 -3.94 -18.49
C ALA A 160 -13.05 -3.01 -17.58
N TYR A 161 -14.37 -3.18 -17.53
CA TYR A 161 -15.26 -2.38 -16.69
C TYR A 161 -15.17 -2.73 -15.20
N SER A 162 -15.27 -4.02 -14.86
CA SER A 162 -15.30 -4.49 -13.47
C SER A 162 -13.97 -4.99 -12.92
N GLY A 163 -12.98 -5.29 -13.78
CA GLY A 163 -11.72 -5.94 -13.40
C GLY A 163 -11.85 -7.44 -13.10
N LEU A 164 -13.06 -8.01 -13.16
CA LEU A 164 -13.33 -9.42 -12.91
C LEU A 164 -13.04 -10.29 -14.15
N PRO A 165 -12.85 -11.61 -14.01
CA PRO A 165 -12.87 -12.52 -15.14
C PRO A 165 -14.09 -12.25 -16.05
N ALA A 166 -13.87 -12.17 -17.35
CA ALA A 166 -14.94 -11.86 -18.29
C ALA A 166 -15.92 -13.03 -18.41
N ALA A 167 -17.22 -12.74 -18.33
CA ALA A 167 -18.29 -13.70 -18.64
C ALA A 167 -18.32 -14.03 -20.13
N ASP A 168 -19.06 -15.08 -20.51
CA ASP A 168 -19.16 -15.63 -21.85
C ASP A 168 -19.57 -14.65 -22.95
N ALA A 169 -20.37 -13.64 -22.61
CA ALA A 169 -20.87 -12.63 -23.54
C ALA A 169 -20.38 -11.20 -23.24
N CYS A 170 -19.32 -11.05 -22.44
CA CYS A 170 -18.83 -9.74 -21.97
C CYS A 170 -18.36 -8.85 -23.14
N PRO A 171 -19.01 -7.67 -23.38
CA PRO A 171 -18.62 -6.75 -24.43
C PRO A 171 -17.36 -5.93 -24.10
N PHE A 172 -16.88 -6.01 -22.85
CA PHE A 172 -15.68 -5.35 -22.35
C PHE A 172 -14.53 -6.33 -22.13
N ALA A 173 -14.60 -7.53 -22.68
CA ALA A 173 -13.56 -8.53 -22.54
C ALA A 173 -12.26 -8.08 -23.21
N THR A 174 -11.16 -8.15 -22.46
CA THR A 174 -9.80 -7.84 -22.92
C THR A 174 -8.82 -8.83 -22.29
N GLU A 175 -7.63 -8.97 -22.89
CA GLU A 175 -6.55 -9.73 -22.28
C GLU A 175 -6.00 -8.99 -21.05
N GLY A 176 -5.79 -9.72 -19.96
CA GLY A 176 -5.26 -9.17 -18.71
C GLY A 176 -4.69 -10.23 -17.82
N THR A 177 -4.10 -9.80 -16.69
CA THR A 177 -3.59 -10.68 -15.67
C THR A 177 -4.66 -10.95 -14.62
N LEU A 178 -4.89 -12.22 -14.34
CA LEU A 178 -5.80 -12.72 -13.31
C LEU A 178 -5.01 -13.41 -12.19
N GLU A 179 -5.61 -13.48 -10.99
CA GLU A 179 -5.04 -14.15 -9.83
C GLU A 179 -5.87 -15.41 -9.50
N MET A 180 -5.17 -16.52 -9.25
CA MET A 180 -5.72 -17.70 -8.60
C MET A 180 -5.31 -17.71 -7.12
N LEU A 181 -5.98 -18.54 -6.32
CA LEU A 181 -5.47 -18.82 -4.97
C LEU A 181 -4.12 -19.53 -5.06
N PRO A 182 -3.18 -19.29 -4.12
CA PRO A 182 -1.98 -20.07 -4.00
C PRO A 182 -2.28 -21.58 -3.86
N GLU A 183 -1.38 -22.43 -4.33
CA GLU A 183 -1.60 -23.89 -4.38
C GLU A 183 -1.98 -24.49 -3.02
N ASN A 184 -1.32 -24.07 -1.96
CA ASN A 184 -1.63 -24.51 -0.59
C ASN A 184 -3.07 -24.16 -0.17
N GLU A 185 -3.59 -23.02 -0.56
CA GLU A 185 -4.97 -22.63 -0.28
C GLU A 185 -5.96 -23.38 -1.14
N ARG A 186 -5.64 -23.61 -2.42
CA ARG A 186 -6.44 -24.47 -3.32
C ARG A 186 -6.60 -25.87 -2.78
N ILE A 187 -5.53 -26.46 -2.23
CA ILE A 187 -5.56 -27.79 -1.62
C ILE A 187 -6.44 -27.82 -0.37
N LEU A 188 -6.34 -26.79 0.49
CA LEU A 188 -7.08 -26.73 1.75
C LEU A 188 -8.57 -26.43 1.56
N THR A 189 -8.91 -25.56 0.63
CA THR A 189 -10.28 -25.06 0.44
C THR A 189 -11.05 -25.80 -0.65
N GLY A 190 -10.34 -26.48 -1.56
CA GLY A 190 -10.91 -27.05 -2.78
C GLY A 190 -11.33 -25.98 -3.81
N GLN A 191 -10.97 -24.72 -3.59
CA GLN A 191 -11.29 -23.59 -4.46
C GLN A 191 -10.08 -23.26 -5.35
N VAL A 192 -10.31 -22.86 -6.58
CA VAL A 192 -9.25 -22.49 -7.53
C VAL A 192 -8.93 -21.00 -7.44
N THR A 193 -9.94 -20.18 -7.13
CA THR A 193 -9.81 -18.72 -7.07
C THR A 193 -10.34 -18.20 -5.74
N SER A 194 -9.95 -17.00 -5.32
CA SER A 194 -10.56 -16.31 -4.18
C SER A 194 -12.07 -16.08 -4.44
N GLU A 195 -12.86 -15.86 -3.40
CA GLU A 195 -14.30 -15.61 -3.56
C GLU A 195 -14.59 -14.49 -4.56
N ASP A 196 -13.77 -13.45 -4.57
CA ASP A 196 -13.91 -12.32 -5.50
C ASP A 196 -13.53 -12.72 -6.95
N SER A 197 -12.54 -13.59 -7.14
CA SER A 197 -12.13 -14.07 -8.47
C SER A 197 -12.92 -15.29 -8.97
N GLN A 198 -13.79 -15.88 -8.15
CA GLN A 198 -14.80 -16.85 -8.61
C GLN A 198 -15.98 -16.17 -9.30
N ARG A 199 -16.20 -14.88 -9.03
CA ARG A 199 -17.23 -14.11 -9.70
C ARG A 199 -16.72 -13.68 -11.07
N VAL A 200 -17.33 -14.15 -12.11
CA VAL A 200 -17.22 -13.53 -13.43
C VAL A 200 -18.01 -12.23 -13.42
N CYS A 201 -17.73 -11.33 -14.35
CA CYS A 201 -18.49 -10.10 -14.49
C CYS A 201 -19.98 -10.41 -14.82
N GLU A 202 -20.86 -9.44 -14.62
CA GLU A 202 -22.30 -9.61 -14.80
C GLU A 202 -22.74 -9.80 -16.27
N HIS A 203 -21.85 -9.51 -17.24
CA HIS A 203 -22.11 -9.52 -18.67
C HIS A 203 -22.20 -10.96 -19.25
N SER A 204 -23.02 -11.80 -18.65
CA SER A 204 -23.29 -13.14 -19.17
C SER A 204 -24.28 -13.11 -20.32
N SER A 205 -24.35 -14.20 -21.10
CA SER A 205 -25.36 -14.37 -22.15
C SER A 205 -26.79 -14.27 -21.61
N VAL A 206 -27.01 -14.66 -20.34
CA VAL A 206 -28.31 -14.53 -19.66
C VAL A 206 -28.63 -13.04 -19.40
N PHE A 207 -27.67 -12.27 -18.88
CA PHE A 207 -27.83 -10.85 -18.67
C PHE A 207 -28.09 -10.12 -20.00
N MET A 208 -27.32 -10.41 -21.04
CA MET A 208 -27.43 -9.78 -22.36
C MET A 208 -28.79 -10.03 -23.03
N ALA A 209 -29.50 -11.09 -22.62
CA ALA A 209 -30.85 -11.38 -23.09
C ALA A 209 -31.97 -10.66 -22.31
N THR A 210 -31.62 -9.91 -21.23
CA THR A 210 -32.62 -9.20 -20.43
C THR A 210 -33.06 -7.88 -21.10
N PRO A 211 -34.33 -7.48 -20.99
CA PRO A 211 -34.77 -6.18 -21.46
C PRO A 211 -34.00 -5.04 -20.79
N GLY A 212 -33.44 -4.13 -21.60
CA GLY A 212 -32.67 -2.98 -21.08
C GLY A 212 -31.17 -3.22 -20.91
N ALA A 213 -30.64 -4.42 -21.15
CA ALA A 213 -29.21 -4.72 -21.08
C ALA A 213 -28.39 -3.77 -21.96
N ASP A 214 -28.85 -3.47 -23.18
CA ASP A 214 -28.16 -2.57 -24.12
C ASP A 214 -27.95 -1.16 -23.51
N GLN A 215 -28.92 -0.66 -22.76
CA GLN A 215 -28.84 0.66 -22.13
C GLN A 215 -27.80 0.65 -20.98
N ILE A 216 -27.75 -0.43 -20.21
CA ILE A 216 -26.76 -0.59 -19.13
C ILE A 216 -25.36 -0.68 -19.75
N ILE A 217 -25.17 -1.49 -20.78
CA ILE A 217 -23.89 -1.62 -21.49
C ILE A 217 -23.40 -0.28 -22.06
N GLU A 218 -24.30 0.50 -22.62
CA GLU A 218 -23.91 1.82 -23.17
C GLU A 218 -23.53 2.81 -22.05
N GLN A 219 -24.22 2.77 -20.92
CA GLN A 219 -23.84 3.55 -19.75
C GLN A 219 -22.46 3.13 -19.20
N GLU A 220 -22.22 1.84 -19.04
CA GLU A 220 -20.93 1.30 -18.56
C GLU A 220 -19.78 1.63 -19.52
N ARG A 221 -20.05 1.61 -20.83
CA ARG A 221 -19.07 2.03 -21.85
C ARG A 221 -18.69 3.49 -21.69
N LEU A 222 -19.66 4.37 -21.47
CA LEU A 222 -19.42 5.77 -21.19
C LEU A 222 -18.61 5.97 -19.90
N GLU A 223 -18.98 5.27 -18.84
CA GLU A 223 -18.25 5.33 -17.57
C GLU A 223 -16.80 4.86 -17.69
N LEU A 224 -16.56 3.76 -18.42
CA LEU A 224 -15.21 3.26 -18.67
C LEU A 224 -14.37 4.28 -19.45
N GLN A 225 -14.96 4.91 -20.46
CA GLN A 225 -14.30 5.97 -21.22
C GLN A 225 -13.96 7.18 -20.35
N LEU A 226 -14.87 7.59 -19.46
CA LEU A 226 -14.63 8.69 -18.51
C LEU A 226 -13.51 8.36 -17.51
N ARG A 227 -13.48 7.13 -16.98
CA ARG A 227 -12.38 6.66 -16.09
C ARG A 227 -11.03 6.66 -16.80
N SER A 228 -10.98 6.17 -18.05
CA SER A 228 -9.76 6.16 -18.86
C SER A 228 -9.25 7.59 -19.13
N ASN A 229 -10.15 8.50 -19.46
CA ASN A 229 -9.79 9.90 -19.66
C ASN A 229 -9.29 10.55 -18.36
N SER A 230 -9.93 10.29 -17.22
CA SER A 230 -9.50 10.81 -15.91
C SER A 230 -8.08 10.37 -15.56
N ALA A 231 -7.75 9.10 -15.74
CA ALA A 231 -6.40 8.59 -15.50
C ALA A 231 -5.34 9.24 -16.39
N GLN A 232 -5.67 9.50 -17.67
CA GLN A 232 -4.80 10.21 -18.59
C GLN A 232 -4.59 11.68 -18.17
N TYR A 233 -5.64 12.36 -17.73
CA TYR A 233 -5.54 13.73 -17.21
C TYR A 233 -4.68 13.80 -15.95
N GLU A 234 -4.85 12.86 -15.00
CA GLU A 234 -4.04 12.81 -13.78
C GLU A 234 -2.55 12.59 -14.08
N ALA A 235 -2.22 11.66 -14.97
CA ALA A 235 -0.85 11.41 -15.40
C ALA A 235 -0.19 12.64 -16.04
N LEU A 236 -0.95 13.32 -16.91
CA LEU A 236 -0.48 14.55 -17.56
C LEU A 236 -0.31 15.69 -16.56
N LEU A 237 -1.23 15.83 -15.61
CA LEU A 237 -1.17 16.84 -14.54
C LEU A 237 0.09 16.68 -13.70
N VAL A 238 0.38 15.44 -13.24
CA VAL A 238 1.60 15.13 -12.48
C VAL A 238 2.86 15.49 -13.27
N SER A 239 2.90 15.16 -14.58
CA SER A 239 4.03 15.50 -15.44
C SER A 239 4.23 17.01 -15.57
N LEU A 240 3.16 17.76 -15.76
CA LEU A 240 3.22 19.23 -15.84
C LEU A 240 3.66 19.88 -14.52
N GLN A 241 3.20 19.35 -13.38
CA GLN A 241 3.61 19.83 -12.05
C GLN A 241 5.09 19.57 -11.77
N GLN A 242 5.63 18.43 -12.19
CA GLN A 242 7.06 18.15 -12.10
C GLN A 242 7.90 19.11 -12.94
N GLN A 243 7.46 19.38 -14.17
CA GLN A 243 8.13 20.34 -15.05
C GLN A 243 8.07 21.77 -14.48
N LEU A 244 6.95 22.15 -13.89
CA LEU A 244 6.79 23.44 -13.22
C LEU A 244 7.75 23.58 -12.04
N GLN A 245 7.86 22.53 -11.21
CA GLN A 245 8.80 22.53 -10.09
C GLN A 245 10.25 22.73 -10.58
N THR A 246 10.66 22.03 -11.63
CA THR A 246 12.00 22.21 -12.23
C THR A 246 12.19 23.65 -12.73
N ALA A 247 11.19 24.22 -13.42
CA ALA A 247 11.31 25.59 -13.93
C ALA A 247 11.40 26.64 -12.82
N VAL A 248 10.74 26.41 -11.67
CA VAL A 248 10.83 27.25 -10.47
C VAL A 248 12.24 27.18 -9.86
N GLU A 249 12.82 25.98 -9.80
CA GLU A 249 14.19 25.76 -9.31
C GLU A 249 15.23 26.42 -10.24
N ASP A 250 15.08 26.26 -11.56
CA ASP A 250 15.94 26.91 -12.57
C ASP A 250 15.90 28.45 -12.42
N LYS A 251 14.69 29.02 -12.20
CA LYS A 251 14.53 30.45 -11.95
C LYS A 251 15.22 30.89 -10.67
N ALA A 252 15.09 30.16 -9.59
CA ALA A 252 15.73 30.50 -8.32
C ALA A 252 17.27 30.50 -8.43
N ILE A 253 17.84 29.56 -9.21
CA ILE A 253 19.29 29.52 -9.52
C ILE A 253 19.69 30.76 -10.32
N ALA A 254 18.95 31.06 -11.40
CA ALA A 254 19.25 32.24 -12.24
C ALA A 254 19.13 33.57 -11.47
N ASP A 255 18.15 33.68 -10.57
CA ASP A 255 18.01 34.87 -9.70
C ASP A 255 19.18 34.99 -8.70
N GLN A 256 19.68 33.90 -8.17
CA GLN A 256 20.89 33.88 -7.33
C GLN A 256 22.16 34.30 -8.09
N GLU A 257 22.32 33.75 -9.31
CA GLU A 257 23.44 34.13 -10.21
C GLU A 257 23.38 35.62 -10.58
N LEU A 258 22.19 36.13 -10.86
CA LEU A 258 21.97 37.55 -11.12
C LEU A 258 22.38 38.44 -9.94
N ALA A 259 22.02 38.00 -8.73
CA ALA A 259 22.38 38.76 -7.50
C ALA A 259 23.89 38.71 -7.19
N ALA A 260 24.57 37.65 -7.61
CA ALA A 260 26.01 37.44 -7.40
C ALA A 260 26.91 38.00 -8.54
N ALA A 261 26.32 38.38 -9.67
CA ALA A 261 27.06 38.77 -10.87
C ALA A 261 27.90 40.04 -10.69
N ALA A 262 29.18 39.94 -10.99
CA ALA A 262 30.15 41.02 -10.74
C ALA A 262 30.29 42.01 -11.93
N ASP A 263 29.96 41.60 -13.14
CA ASP A 263 30.07 42.40 -14.36
C ASP A 263 28.76 42.42 -15.17
N ASP A 264 28.67 43.34 -16.12
CA ASP A 264 27.45 43.56 -16.89
C ASP A 264 27.12 42.41 -17.87
N ASN A 265 28.09 41.65 -18.35
CA ASN A 265 27.84 40.50 -19.19
C ASN A 265 27.24 39.34 -18.39
N ALA A 266 27.80 39.07 -17.20
CA ALA A 266 27.26 38.05 -16.30
C ALA A 266 25.81 38.40 -15.86
N LYS A 267 25.55 39.69 -15.56
CA LYS A 267 24.19 40.18 -15.23
C LYS A 267 23.22 39.96 -16.38
N ALA A 268 23.61 40.34 -17.60
CA ALA A 268 22.74 40.15 -18.77
C ALA A 268 22.43 38.71 -19.06
N ALA A 269 23.40 37.81 -18.91
CA ALA A 269 23.20 36.38 -19.08
C ALA A 269 22.25 35.79 -18.02
N ALA A 270 22.46 36.10 -16.74
CA ALA A 270 21.62 35.65 -15.62
C ALA A 270 20.20 36.22 -15.72
N GLN A 271 20.04 37.47 -16.13
CA GLN A 271 18.73 38.09 -16.38
C GLN A 271 17.97 37.33 -17.53
N SER A 272 18.66 37.02 -18.62
CA SER A 272 18.06 36.27 -19.74
C SER A 272 17.61 34.89 -19.30
N ALA A 273 18.39 34.19 -18.48
CA ALA A 273 18.03 32.89 -17.94
C ALA A 273 16.82 32.96 -16.99
N SER A 274 16.76 33.96 -16.12
CA SER A 274 15.62 34.20 -15.23
C SER A 274 14.35 34.51 -16.02
N ASP A 275 14.43 35.35 -17.06
CA ASP A 275 13.30 35.70 -17.92
C ASP A 275 12.81 34.49 -18.74
N GLU A 276 13.70 33.59 -19.17
CA GLU A 276 13.34 32.37 -19.88
C GLU A 276 12.64 31.37 -18.93
N ALA A 277 13.18 31.20 -17.74
CA ALA A 277 12.56 30.36 -16.72
C ALA A 277 11.17 30.89 -16.32
N GLN A 278 11.00 32.21 -16.20
CA GLN A 278 9.69 32.81 -15.93
C GLN A 278 8.68 32.55 -17.05
N ARG A 279 9.07 32.72 -18.31
CA ARG A 279 8.20 32.39 -19.46
C ARG A 279 7.77 30.92 -19.45
N ARG A 280 8.69 30.00 -19.09
CA ARG A 280 8.39 28.56 -18.97
C ARG A 280 7.39 28.31 -17.84
N ILE A 281 7.55 28.94 -16.68
CA ILE A 281 6.60 28.88 -15.54
C ILE A 281 5.22 29.34 -15.98
N ASP A 282 5.11 30.50 -16.67
CA ASP A 282 3.84 31.05 -17.12
C ASP A 282 3.14 30.12 -18.12
N SER A 283 3.90 29.54 -19.07
CA SER A 283 3.39 28.58 -20.02
C SER A 283 2.87 27.30 -19.35
N LEU A 284 3.61 26.74 -18.40
CA LEU A 284 3.23 25.52 -17.67
C LEU A 284 1.97 25.77 -16.81
N ASN A 285 1.89 26.91 -16.13
CA ASN A 285 0.69 27.29 -15.39
C ASN A 285 -0.54 27.43 -16.28
N ALA A 286 -0.39 28.00 -17.48
CA ALA A 286 -1.48 28.06 -18.45
C ALA A 286 -1.96 26.67 -18.89
N GLN A 287 -1.03 25.73 -19.14
CA GLN A 287 -1.36 24.35 -19.50
C GLN A 287 -2.08 23.62 -18.37
N ILE A 288 -1.62 23.74 -17.12
CA ILE A 288 -2.25 23.18 -15.93
C ILE A 288 -3.67 23.71 -15.76
N ASN A 289 -3.88 25.02 -15.94
CA ASN A 289 -5.20 25.63 -15.85
C ASN A 289 -6.16 25.13 -16.95
N GLN A 290 -5.68 24.97 -18.17
CA GLN A 290 -6.46 24.39 -19.27
C GLN A 290 -6.86 22.93 -18.99
N LEU A 291 -5.93 22.14 -18.48
CA LEU A 291 -6.16 20.73 -18.12
C LEU A 291 -7.23 20.62 -17.02
N ASN A 292 -7.12 21.40 -15.96
CA ASN A 292 -8.09 21.43 -14.87
C ASN A 292 -9.49 21.84 -15.34
N ALA A 293 -9.60 22.83 -16.24
CA ALA A 293 -10.87 23.24 -16.83
C ALA A 293 -11.52 22.11 -17.65
N ALA A 294 -10.71 21.38 -18.44
CA ALA A 294 -11.19 20.23 -19.21
C ALA A 294 -11.71 19.11 -18.31
N GLN A 295 -10.99 18.79 -17.23
CA GLN A 295 -11.41 17.77 -16.25
C GLN A 295 -12.75 18.15 -15.57
N THR A 296 -12.91 19.41 -15.17
CA THR A 296 -14.15 19.91 -14.58
C THR A 296 -15.34 19.78 -15.53
N SER A 297 -15.13 20.04 -16.82
CA SER A 297 -16.20 19.91 -17.83
C SER A 297 -16.66 18.45 -17.99
N VAL A 298 -15.72 17.49 -17.99
CA VAL A 298 -16.02 16.05 -18.05
C VAL A 298 -16.80 15.58 -16.82
N GLN A 299 -16.41 16.00 -15.63
CA GLN A 299 -17.11 15.67 -14.37
C GLN A 299 -18.54 16.23 -14.34
N THR A 300 -18.73 17.44 -14.84
CA THR A 300 -20.06 18.06 -14.90
C THR A 300 -20.99 17.34 -15.89
N GLN A 301 -20.46 16.87 -17.02
CA GLN A 301 -21.23 16.07 -18.00
C GLN A 301 -21.62 14.70 -17.43
N SER A 302 -20.72 14.05 -16.69
CA SER A 302 -21.00 12.78 -16.01
C SER A 302 -22.08 12.91 -14.94
N ALA A 303 -22.06 13.97 -14.16
CA ALA A 303 -23.09 14.24 -13.14
C ALA A 303 -24.48 14.54 -13.74
N ALA A 304 -24.53 15.14 -14.93
CA ALA A 304 -25.79 15.43 -15.65
C ALA A 304 -26.40 14.18 -16.33
N ALA A 305 -25.57 13.14 -16.59
CA ALA A 305 -26.02 11.89 -17.22
C ALA A 305 -26.49 10.83 -16.18
N ALA A 306 -26.32 11.08 -14.89
CA ALA A 306 -26.81 10.17 -13.82
C ALA A 306 -28.35 10.21 -13.75
N PRO A 307 -29.07 9.06 -13.77
CA PRO A 307 -30.53 9.05 -13.65
C PRO A 307 -30.94 9.58 -12.27
N SER A 308 -31.88 10.52 -12.25
CA SER A 308 -32.48 11.05 -11.03
C SER A 308 -33.14 9.91 -10.25
N SER A 309 -32.61 9.57 -9.08
CA SER A 309 -33.21 8.64 -8.14
C SER A 309 -34.36 9.34 -7.35
N ASP A 310 -35.42 9.68 -8.04
CA ASP A 310 -36.69 10.08 -7.44
C ASP A 310 -37.72 8.99 -7.73
N GLY A 311 -37.71 7.97 -6.91
CA GLY A 311 -38.67 6.87 -6.84
C GLY A 311 -39.07 6.67 -5.42
N SER A 312 -39.87 7.61 -4.88
CA SER A 312 -40.58 7.43 -3.62
C SER A 312 -41.55 6.27 -3.77
N ALA A 313 -41.15 5.08 -3.29
CA ALA A 313 -42.06 3.97 -3.01
C ALA A 313 -42.40 4.03 -1.54
N ALA A 314 -43.58 4.50 -1.25
CA ALA A 314 -44.23 4.38 0.06
C ALA A 314 -44.55 2.90 0.31
N ASP A 315 -43.76 2.22 1.13
CA ASP A 315 -44.10 0.89 1.65
C ASP A 315 -45.10 1.02 2.80
N ASN A 316 -46.33 0.72 2.47
CA ASN A 316 -47.41 0.38 3.42
C ASN A 316 -47.19 -1.09 3.82
N VAL A 317 -46.64 -1.34 5.00
CA VAL A 317 -46.66 -2.66 5.65
C VAL A 317 -47.73 -2.63 6.75
N PRO A 318 -48.75 -3.50 6.71
CA PRO A 318 -49.69 -3.59 7.79
C PRO A 318 -49.08 -4.29 9.01
N ALA A 319 -49.33 -3.73 10.18
CA ALA A 319 -48.99 -4.34 11.46
C ALA A 319 -49.74 -5.67 11.63
N ASP A 320 -48.99 -6.74 11.90
CA ASP A 320 -49.58 -8.02 12.36
C ASP A 320 -49.46 -8.08 13.90
N ASP A 321 -50.58 -7.96 14.53
CA ASP A 321 -50.82 -8.21 15.95
C ASP A 321 -50.96 -9.74 16.15
N GLY A 322 -49.94 -10.39 16.70
CA GLY A 322 -49.96 -11.82 17.00
C GLY A 322 -49.48 -12.13 18.39
N ASN A 323 -50.41 -12.13 19.30
CA ASN A 323 -50.33 -12.55 20.69
C ASN A 323 -50.15 -14.09 20.85
N ALA A 324 -49.49 -14.46 21.98
CA ALA A 324 -49.60 -15.67 22.80
C ALA A 324 -48.92 -17.00 22.33
N ASN A 325 -47.94 -17.46 23.03
CA ASN A 325 -47.84 -18.39 24.18
C ASN A 325 -46.38 -18.70 24.49
#